data_5ded31024fa084ec97213d2b3b064028
#
_entry.id   5ded31024fa084ec97213d2b3b064028
#
_cell.length_a   1.000
_cell.length_b   1.000
_cell.length_c   1.000
_cell.angle_alpha   90.00
_cell.angle_beta   90.00
_cell.angle_gamma   90.00
#
_symmetry.space_group_name_H-M   'P 1'
#
loop_
_entity.id
_entity.type
_entity.pdbx_description
1 polymer ?
#
loop_
_entity_poly.entity_id
_entity_poly.type
_entity_poly.pdbx_seq_one_letter_code
_entity_poly.pdbx_strand_id
1 'polypeptide(L)'
;MLSDRATQERRRRALPVRTRPAVVLAIASIAGLAMFLWPLLVSGPTSDRSDAPFLFALILPVVIAVVLSELHSGGMDTKALAMLGVLSAIGAALRPMGAGVAGIEIMFFLLVLAGRVYGPGFGFVLGNTTLFASAILTAGIGPWLPFQMMASAWVGLGAGLLPDSFGGAPLRGRAEIALLAAYGAFAAYAFGFLMNMWFWPY
;
A
#
# COMPACT_ATOMS: atom_id res chain seq x y z
N MET A 1 -17.26 3.78 34.33
CA MET A 1 -17.41 4.73 33.24
C MET A 1 -16.11 4.98 32.44
N LEU A 2 -14.93 5.04 33.07
CA LEU A 2 -13.64 5.20 32.35
C LEU A 2 -13.15 3.89 31.68
N SER A 3 -13.45 2.71 32.27
CA SER A 3 -13.07 1.42 31.69
C SER A 3 -13.84 1.07 30.41
N ASP A 4 -15.09 1.52 30.32
CA ASP A 4 -15.93 1.28 29.14
C ASP A 4 -15.51 2.09 27.92
N ARG A 5 -15.05 3.33 28.13
CA ARG A 5 -14.48 4.16 27.06
C ARG A 5 -13.18 3.58 26.50
N ALA A 6 -12.30 3.10 27.37
CA ALA A 6 -11.06 2.45 26.96
C ALA A 6 -11.32 1.14 26.17
N THR A 7 -12.37 0.39 26.52
CA THR A 7 -12.77 -0.83 25.84
C THR A 7 -13.44 -0.53 24.49
N GLN A 8 -14.23 0.54 24.40
CA GLN A 8 -14.81 1.01 23.15
C GLN A 8 -13.77 1.61 22.19
N GLU A 9 -12.77 2.33 22.70
CA GLU A 9 -11.64 2.82 21.90
C GLU A 9 -10.77 1.68 21.37
N ARG A 10 -10.57 0.59 22.14
CA ARG A 10 -9.94 -0.64 21.66
C ARG A 10 -10.72 -1.28 20.51
N ARG A 11 -12.06 -1.29 20.57
CA ARG A 11 -12.91 -1.84 19.48
C ARG A 11 -12.86 -0.99 18.21
N ARG A 12 -12.57 0.31 18.29
CA ARG A 12 -12.48 1.19 17.11
C ARG A 12 -11.16 1.06 16.34
N ARG A 13 -10.08 0.56 16.98
CA ARG A 13 -8.74 0.44 16.36
C ARG A 13 -8.44 -0.91 15.74
N ALA A 14 -9.23 -1.91 15.97
CA ALA A 14 -9.03 -3.21 15.38
C ALA A 14 -10.32 -3.61 14.65
N LEU A 15 -10.44 -3.18 13.39
CA LEU A 15 -11.23 -3.97 12.46
C LEU A 15 -10.43 -5.27 12.27
N PRO A 16 -10.89 -6.41 12.85
CA PRO A 16 -10.16 -7.66 12.67
C PRO A 16 -10.13 -7.92 11.18
N VAL A 17 -8.93 -8.13 10.64
CA VAL A 17 -8.79 -8.56 9.26
C VAL A 17 -9.57 -9.87 9.15
N ARG A 18 -10.75 -9.80 8.54
CA ARG A 18 -11.57 -10.99 8.32
C ARG A 18 -10.77 -11.95 7.45
N THR A 19 -10.92 -13.23 7.68
CA THR A 19 -10.13 -14.27 6.97
C THR A 19 -10.18 -14.15 5.45
N ARG A 20 -11.33 -13.79 4.87
CA ARG A 20 -11.47 -13.61 3.42
C ARG A 20 -10.62 -12.47 2.87
N PRO A 21 -10.71 -11.21 3.40
CA PRO A 21 -9.82 -10.13 2.97
C PRO A 21 -8.34 -10.44 3.18
N ALA A 22 -7.96 -11.11 4.28
CA ALA A 22 -6.57 -11.49 4.53
C ALA A 22 -6.03 -12.44 3.45
N VAL A 23 -6.82 -13.43 3.04
CA VAL A 23 -6.44 -14.36 1.97
C VAL A 23 -6.27 -13.62 0.63
N VAL A 24 -7.19 -12.73 0.29
CA VAL A 24 -7.12 -11.96 -0.96
C VAL A 24 -5.90 -11.02 -0.96
N LEU A 25 -5.62 -10.35 0.16
CA LEU A 25 -4.42 -9.51 0.32
C LEU A 25 -3.13 -10.33 0.22
N ALA A 26 -3.11 -11.53 0.81
CA ALA A 26 -1.97 -12.43 0.71
C ALA A 26 -1.73 -12.89 -0.74
N ILE A 27 -2.78 -13.30 -1.44
CA ILE A 27 -2.69 -13.70 -2.85
C ILE A 27 -2.20 -12.52 -3.71
N ALA A 28 -2.76 -11.33 -3.53
CA ALA A 28 -2.35 -10.13 -4.25
C ALA A 28 -0.89 -9.77 -3.96
N SER A 29 -0.44 -9.92 -2.71
CA SER A 29 0.94 -9.67 -2.32
C SER A 29 1.91 -10.71 -2.91
N ILE A 30 1.52 -11.98 -2.96
CA ILE A 30 2.31 -13.03 -3.60
C ILE A 30 2.40 -12.79 -5.11
N ALA A 31 1.30 -12.44 -5.77
CA ALA A 31 1.29 -12.08 -7.18
C ALA A 31 2.18 -10.87 -7.46
N GLY A 32 2.12 -9.84 -6.61
CA GLY A 32 3.00 -8.68 -6.70
C GLY A 32 4.48 -9.05 -6.52
N LEU A 33 4.80 -9.92 -5.56
CA LEU A 33 6.17 -10.39 -5.37
C LEU A 33 6.67 -11.18 -6.59
N ALA A 34 5.85 -12.08 -7.12
CA ALA A 34 6.16 -12.83 -8.35
C ALA A 34 6.43 -11.87 -9.52
N MET A 35 5.69 -10.77 -9.60
CA MET A 35 5.89 -9.73 -10.59
C MET A 35 7.27 -9.07 -10.46
N PHE A 36 7.74 -8.74 -9.26
CA PHE A 36 9.10 -8.20 -9.07
C PHE A 36 10.20 -9.23 -9.33
N LEU A 37 9.90 -10.52 -9.16
CA LEU A 37 10.81 -11.64 -9.41
C LEU A 37 10.67 -12.22 -10.84
N TRP A 38 9.91 -11.58 -11.72
CA TRP A 38 9.66 -12.07 -13.06
C TRP A 38 10.94 -12.45 -13.85
N PRO A 39 12.08 -11.71 -13.72
CA PRO A 39 13.27 -12.07 -14.47
C PRO A 39 13.91 -13.40 -14.02
N LEU A 40 13.61 -13.82 -12.77
CA LEU A 40 14.05 -15.11 -12.23
C LEU A 40 13.09 -16.25 -12.59
N LEU A 41 11.84 -15.92 -12.93
CA LEU A 41 10.78 -16.89 -13.20
C LEU A 41 10.65 -17.21 -14.70
N VAL A 42 11.05 -16.29 -15.57
CA VAL A 42 10.95 -16.41 -17.02
C VAL A 42 12.35 -16.62 -17.60
N SER A 43 12.69 -17.87 -17.93
CA SER A 43 13.93 -18.24 -18.61
C SER A 43 13.72 -18.12 -20.12
N GLY A 44 14.20 -17.06 -20.75
CA GLY A 44 14.15 -16.86 -22.19
C GLY A 44 15.14 -15.82 -22.69
N PRO A 45 15.48 -15.79 -24.00
CA PRO A 45 16.33 -14.75 -24.55
C PRO A 45 15.66 -13.38 -24.34
N THR A 46 16.42 -12.43 -23.84
CA THR A 46 16.02 -11.06 -23.46
C THR A 46 15.50 -10.19 -24.61
N SER A 47 15.21 -10.76 -25.76
CA SER A 47 14.80 -10.05 -26.98
C SER A 47 13.32 -9.65 -27.05
N ASP A 48 12.43 -10.30 -26.27
CA ASP A 48 10.99 -10.00 -26.32
C ASP A 48 10.55 -9.20 -25.07
N ARG A 49 11.02 -7.95 -25.02
CA ARG A 49 10.67 -6.97 -23.96
C ARG A 49 9.26 -6.38 -24.09
N SER A 50 8.42 -6.99 -24.90
CA SER A 50 7.00 -6.59 -25.09
C SER A 50 6.06 -7.07 -23.97
N ASP A 51 6.58 -7.82 -22.98
CA ASP A 51 5.72 -8.49 -21.97
C ASP A 51 5.31 -7.59 -20.80
N ALA A 52 5.95 -6.43 -20.62
CA ALA A 52 5.57 -5.48 -19.56
C ALA A 52 4.09 -5.05 -19.61
N PRO A 53 3.48 -4.79 -20.80
CA PRO A 53 2.05 -4.51 -20.91
C PRO A 53 1.16 -5.68 -20.49
N PHE A 54 1.60 -6.93 -20.71
CA PHE A 54 0.84 -8.12 -20.30
C PHE A 54 0.85 -8.31 -18.79
N LEU A 55 1.98 -8.04 -18.12
CA LEU A 55 2.07 -8.01 -16.66
C LEU A 55 1.15 -6.94 -16.09
N PHE A 56 1.08 -5.77 -16.70
CA PHE A 56 0.14 -4.72 -16.33
C PHE A 56 -1.30 -5.19 -16.45
N ALA A 57 -1.66 -5.79 -17.58
CA ALA A 57 -3.00 -6.31 -17.83
C ALA A 57 -3.40 -7.42 -16.84
N LEU A 58 -2.43 -8.20 -16.34
CA LEU A 58 -2.68 -9.26 -15.36
C LEU A 58 -2.88 -8.72 -13.93
N ILE A 59 -2.17 -7.66 -13.56
CA ILE A 59 -2.17 -7.13 -12.19
C ILE A 59 -3.35 -6.23 -11.93
N LEU A 60 -3.76 -5.43 -12.89
CA LEU A 60 -4.90 -4.53 -12.75
C LEU A 60 -6.18 -5.26 -12.30
N PRO A 61 -6.58 -6.40 -12.89
CA PRO A 61 -7.71 -7.20 -12.39
C PRO A 61 -7.51 -7.71 -10.97
N VAL A 62 -6.29 -8.10 -10.58
CA VAL A 62 -5.99 -8.56 -9.22
C VAL A 62 -6.18 -7.43 -8.22
N VAL A 63 -5.67 -6.24 -8.51
CA VAL A 63 -5.86 -5.05 -7.67
C VAL A 63 -7.35 -4.70 -7.56
N ILE A 64 -8.08 -4.70 -8.66
CA ILE A 64 -9.53 -4.47 -8.68
C ILE A 64 -10.25 -5.52 -7.83
N ALA A 65 -9.90 -6.80 -7.95
CA ALA A 65 -10.49 -7.87 -7.17
C ALA A 65 -10.26 -7.69 -5.65
N VAL A 66 -9.06 -7.24 -5.25
CA VAL A 66 -8.76 -6.89 -3.85
C VAL A 66 -9.66 -5.74 -3.37
N VAL A 67 -9.73 -4.66 -4.15
CA VAL A 67 -10.59 -3.50 -3.85
C VAL A 67 -12.04 -3.94 -3.66
N LEU A 68 -12.57 -4.70 -4.61
CA LEU A 68 -13.95 -5.21 -4.56
C LEU A 68 -14.17 -6.16 -3.38
N SER A 69 -13.19 -7.02 -3.06
CA SER A 69 -13.27 -7.92 -1.91
C SER A 69 -13.32 -7.17 -0.58
N GLU A 70 -12.51 -6.14 -0.43
CA GLU A 70 -12.52 -5.28 0.75
C GLU A 70 -13.84 -4.51 0.90
N LEU A 71 -14.38 -4.00 -0.21
CA LEU A 71 -15.68 -3.34 -0.24
C LEU A 71 -16.82 -4.31 0.10
N HIS A 72 -16.83 -5.51 -0.51
CA HIS A 72 -17.91 -6.48 -0.36
C HIS A 72 -17.92 -7.15 1.02
N SER A 73 -16.77 -7.31 1.66
CA SER A 73 -16.66 -7.94 3.00
C SER A 73 -17.18 -7.05 4.14
N GLY A 74 -17.64 -5.84 3.84
CA GLY A 74 -18.10 -4.87 4.83
C GLY A 74 -16.94 -4.29 5.67
N GLY A 75 -15.70 -4.42 5.19
CA GLY A 75 -14.52 -3.80 5.79
C GLY A 75 -14.46 -2.29 5.56
N MET A 76 -15.09 -1.82 4.47
CA MET A 76 -15.24 -0.39 4.18
C MET A 76 -16.72 -0.01 4.13
N ASP A 77 -17.16 0.82 5.07
CA ASP A 77 -18.44 1.50 4.99
C ASP A 77 -18.38 2.70 4.01
N THR A 78 -19.51 3.33 3.75
CA THR A 78 -19.60 4.50 2.85
C THR A 78 -18.66 5.63 3.29
N LYS A 79 -18.44 5.79 4.59
CA LYS A 79 -17.56 6.81 5.14
C LYS A 79 -16.09 6.49 4.88
N ALA A 80 -15.70 5.23 5.04
CA ALA A 80 -14.34 4.78 4.72
C ALA A 80 -14.06 4.91 3.21
N LEU A 81 -15.04 4.61 2.36
CA LEU A 81 -14.94 4.79 0.92
C LEU A 81 -14.78 6.27 0.51
N ALA A 82 -15.56 7.16 1.12
CA ALA A 82 -15.42 8.60 0.90
C ALA A 82 -14.02 9.10 1.34
N MET A 83 -13.55 8.62 2.50
CA MET A 83 -12.21 8.95 3.01
C MET A 83 -11.10 8.41 2.08
N LEU A 84 -11.27 7.20 1.54
CA LEU A 84 -10.36 6.63 0.55
C LEU A 84 -10.24 7.54 -0.68
N GLY A 85 -11.35 8.01 -1.23
CA GLY A 85 -11.36 8.92 -2.37
C GLY A 85 -10.63 10.24 -2.07
N VAL A 86 -10.92 10.87 -0.94
CA VAL A 86 -10.28 12.13 -0.51
C VAL A 86 -8.77 11.93 -0.29
N LEU A 87 -8.37 10.90 0.45
CA LEU A 87 -6.95 10.63 0.72
C LEU A 87 -6.19 10.24 -0.55
N SER A 88 -6.82 9.49 -1.46
CA SER A 88 -6.22 9.18 -2.77
C SER A 88 -5.98 10.44 -3.60
N ALA A 89 -6.94 11.37 -3.64
CA ALA A 89 -6.82 12.64 -4.35
C ALA A 89 -5.70 13.51 -3.75
N ILE A 90 -5.65 13.64 -2.42
CA ILE A 90 -4.59 14.38 -1.73
C ILE A 90 -3.23 13.73 -2.01
N GLY A 91 -3.11 12.42 -1.87
CA GLY A 91 -1.86 11.70 -2.13
C GLY A 91 -1.39 11.83 -3.57
N ALA A 92 -2.32 11.76 -4.53
CA ALA A 92 -2.03 11.96 -5.95
C ALA A 92 -1.52 13.39 -6.25
N ALA A 93 -2.08 14.40 -5.58
CA ALA A 93 -1.64 15.79 -5.71
C ALA A 93 -0.28 16.06 -5.01
N LEU A 94 0.01 15.36 -3.90
CA LEU A 94 1.28 15.49 -3.18
C LEU A 94 2.46 14.86 -3.93
N ARG A 95 2.22 13.83 -4.72
CA ARG A 95 3.28 13.07 -5.40
C ARG A 95 4.13 13.92 -6.34
N PRO A 96 3.59 14.76 -7.23
CA PRO A 96 4.40 15.63 -8.09
C PRO A 96 5.24 16.64 -7.30
N MET A 97 4.82 17.02 -6.09
CA MET A 97 5.57 17.95 -5.24
C MET A 97 6.85 17.33 -4.67
N GLY A 98 6.92 16.00 -4.54
CA GLY A 98 8.13 15.25 -4.17
C GLY A 98 9.06 14.98 -5.36
N ALA A 99 8.60 15.15 -6.58
CA ALA A 99 9.37 14.90 -7.78
C ALA A 99 10.56 15.89 -7.85
N GLY A 100 11.78 15.36 -7.84
CA GLY A 100 13.01 16.18 -7.85
C GLY A 100 13.61 16.48 -6.48
N VAL A 101 12.98 16.09 -5.38
CA VAL A 101 13.51 16.23 -4.02
C VAL A 101 14.15 14.92 -3.57
N ALA A 102 15.28 14.56 -4.14
CA ALA A 102 16.10 13.39 -3.74
C ALA A 102 15.31 12.07 -3.59
N GLY A 103 14.22 11.87 -4.35
CA GLY A 103 13.40 10.66 -4.29
C GLY A 103 12.49 10.56 -3.06
N ILE A 104 12.26 11.65 -2.35
CA ILE A 104 11.36 11.67 -1.20
C ILE A 104 9.90 11.66 -1.70
N GLU A 105 9.22 10.54 -1.51
CA GLU A 105 7.80 10.39 -1.80
C GLU A 105 6.95 10.90 -0.62
N ILE A 106 6.57 12.18 -0.66
CA ILE A 106 5.80 12.84 0.42
C ILE A 106 4.49 12.09 0.70
N MET A 107 3.88 11.45 -0.31
CA MET A 107 2.66 10.69 -0.14
C MET A 107 2.79 9.52 0.86
N PHE A 108 4.01 9.01 1.12
CA PHE A 108 4.20 7.89 2.07
C PHE A 108 3.78 8.24 3.49
N PHE A 109 3.96 9.50 3.90
CA PHE A 109 3.41 9.98 5.16
C PHE A 109 1.91 9.67 5.27
N LEU A 110 1.16 9.95 4.20
CA LEU A 110 -0.29 9.72 4.16
C LEU A 110 -0.61 8.21 4.19
N LEU A 111 0.12 7.40 3.42
CA LEU A 111 -0.07 5.95 3.36
C LEU A 111 0.20 5.29 4.71
N VAL A 112 1.28 5.70 5.39
CA VAL A 112 1.66 5.16 6.71
C VAL A 112 0.61 5.52 7.76
N LEU A 113 0.17 6.77 7.81
CA LEU A 113 -0.86 7.18 8.78
C LEU A 113 -2.20 6.51 8.49
N ALA A 114 -2.62 6.48 7.22
CA ALA A 114 -3.90 5.88 6.86
C ALA A 114 -3.90 4.36 7.08
N GLY A 115 -2.83 3.65 6.71
CA GLY A 115 -2.68 2.23 6.99
C GLY A 115 -2.74 1.94 8.49
N ARG A 116 -2.07 2.76 9.32
CA ARG A 116 -2.09 2.64 10.78
C ARG A 116 -3.47 2.85 11.40
N VAL A 117 -4.22 3.84 10.89
CA VAL A 117 -5.53 4.24 11.45
C VAL A 117 -6.67 3.35 10.96
N TYR A 118 -6.69 3.09 9.65
CA TYR A 118 -7.82 2.38 9.00
C TYR A 118 -7.55 0.89 8.79
N GLY A 119 -6.32 0.44 9.00
CA GLY A 119 -5.93 -0.95 8.88
C GLY A 119 -5.29 -1.33 7.54
N PRO A 120 -4.77 -2.57 7.47
CA PRO A 120 -3.92 -3.01 6.37
C PRO A 120 -4.62 -3.06 5.01
N GLY A 121 -5.88 -3.50 4.97
CA GLY A 121 -6.66 -3.54 3.73
C GLY A 121 -6.89 -2.15 3.14
N PHE A 122 -7.29 -1.20 3.98
CA PHE A 122 -7.45 0.19 3.55
C PHE A 122 -6.12 0.78 3.05
N GLY A 123 -5.02 0.56 3.78
CA GLY A 123 -3.69 1.03 3.38
C GLY A 123 -3.25 0.46 2.03
N PHE A 124 -3.52 -0.83 1.79
CA PHE A 124 -3.24 -1.49 0.50
C PHE A 124 -4.00 -0.84 -0.66
N VAL A 125 -5.31 -0.64 -0.47
CA VAL A 125 -6.16 -0.01 -1.49
C VAL A 125 -5.74 1.43 -1.73
N LEU A 126 -5.47 2.19 -0.65
CA LEU A 126 -5.05 3.58 -0.74
C LEU A 126 -3.75 3.74 -1.55
N GLY A 127 -2.74 2.88 -1.32
CA GLY A 127 -1.50 2.90 -2.08
C GLY A 127 -1.73 2.73 -3.59
N ASN A 128 -2.55 1.75 -3.96
CA ASN A 128 -2.92 1.50 -5.36
C ASN A 128 -3.69 2.67 -5.99
N THR A 129 -4.74 3.15 -5.32
CA THR A 129 -5.62 4.20 -5.87
C THR A 129 -4.90 5.54 -5.96
N THR A 130 -4.02 5.86 -5.00
CA THR A 130 -3.21 7.08 -5.00
C THR A 130 -2.26 7.10 -6.20
N LEU A 131 -1.54 5.99 -6.44
CA LEU A 131 -0.60 5.90 -7.56
C LEU A 131 -1.32 5.95 -8.91
N PHE A 132 -2.43 5.23 -9.04
CA PHE A 132 -3.24 5.23 -10.25
C PHE A 132 -3.81 6.63 -10.55
N ALA A 133 -4.39 7.30 -9.55
CA ALA A 133 -4.89 8.67 -9.71
C ALA A 133 -3.76 9.66 -10.08
N SER A 134 -2.59 9.53 -9.43
CA SER A 134 -1.43 10.36 -9.76
C SER A 134 -0.95 10.12 -11.19
N ALA A 135 -0.92 8.87 -11.66
CA ALA A 135 -0.50 8.55 -13.03
C ALA A 135 -1.45 9.19 -14.08
N ILE A 136 -2.75 9.24 -13.79
CA ILE A 136 -3.71 9.94 -14.66
C ILE A 136 -3.45 11.44 -14.65
N LEU A 137 -3.24 12.06 -13.47
CA LEU A 137 -3.01 13.49 -13.33
C LEU A 137 -1.72 13.97 -14.00
N THR A 138 -0.67 13.16 -13.97
CA THR A 138 0.66 13.51 -14.47
C THR A 138 0.99 12.93 -15.84
N ALA A 139 0.03 12.25 -16.49
CA ALA A 139 0.27 11.45 -17.69
C ALA A 139 1.43 10.45 -17.53
N GLY A 140 1.67 10.00 -16.29
CA GLY A 140 2.76 9.10 -15.91
C GLY A 140 2.41 7.62 -16.04
N ILE A 141 1.61 7.24 -17.04
CA ILE A 141 1.25 5.84 -17.30
C ILE A 141 2.35 5.19 -18.10
N GLY A 142 2.94 4.12 -17.55
CA GLY A 142 4.02 3.39 -18.19
C GLY A 142 4.21 2.00 -17.57
N PRO A 143 5.14 1.18 -18.10
CA PRO A 143 5.38 -0.18 -17.62
C PRO A 143 5.81 -0.27 -16.15
N TRP A 144 6.30 0.81 -15.58
CA TRP A 144 6.66 0.93 -14.15
C TRP A 144 5.45 1.09 -13.22
N LEU A 145 4.30 1.54 -13.75
CA LEU A 145 3.15 1.91 -12.91
C LEU A 145 2.62 0.76 -12.03
N PRO A 146 2.44 -0.46 -12.52
CA PRO A 146 1.97 -1.57 -11.68
C PRO A 146 2.92 -1.87 -10.53
N PHE A 147 4.24 -1.79 -10.79
CA PHE A 147 5.26 -2.00 -9.77
C PHE A 147 5.20 -0.91 -8.70
N GLN A 148 5.05 0.35 -9.09
CA GLN A 148 4.86 1.47 -8.18
C GLN A 148 3.58 1.32 -7.37
N MET A 149 2.47 0.94 -7.98
CA MET A 149 1.18 0.71 -7.32
C MET A 149 1.31 -0.37 -6.26
N MET A 150 1.90 -1.52 -6.60
CA MET A 150 2.07 -2.63 -5.69
C MET A 150 3.02 -2.28 -4.53
N ALA A 151 4.16 -1.66 -4.81
CA ALA A 151 5.11 -1.24 -3.78
C ALA A 151 4.48 -0.23 -2.81
N SER A 152 3.72 0.74 -3.31
CA SER A 152 2.98 1.70 -2.47
C SER A 152 1.85 1.06 -1.68
N ALA A 153 1.17 0.06 -2.26
CA ALA A 153 0.18 -0.74 -1.56
C ALA A 153 0.79 -1.47 -0.36
N TRP A 154 1.99 -2.03 -0.51
CA TRP A 154 2.71 -2.66 0.60
C TRP A 154 3.16 -1.68 1.69
N VAL A 155 3.49 -0.44 1.34
CA VAL A 155 3.75 0.61 2.34
C VAL A 155 2.52 0.82 3.23
N GLY A 156 1.35 0.99 2.65
CA GLY A 156 0.10 1.16 3.41
C GLY A 156 -0.32 -0.10 4.18
N LEU A 157 -0.20 -1.29 3.54
CA LEU A 157 -0.47 -2.59 4.16
C LEU A 157 0.41 -2.81 5.40
N GLY A 158 1.71 -2.65 5.25
CA GLY A 158 2.68 -2.88 6.32
C GLY A 158 2.49 -1.93 7.50
N ALA A 159 2.14 -0.66 7.24
CA ALA A 159 1.79 0.28 8.30
C ALA A 159 0.60 -0.19 9.14
N GLY A 160 -0.41 -0.78 8.49
CA GLY A 160 -1.57 -1.35 9.16
C GLY A 160 -1.29 -2.65 9.92
N LEU A 161 -0.20 -3.34 9.60
CA LEU A 161 0.24 -4.57 10.28
C LEU A 161 1.21 -4.30 11.44
N LEU A 162 1.62 -3.05 11.66
CA LEU A 162 2.50 -2.72 12.78
C LEU A 162 1.86 -3.06 14.12
N PRO A 163 2.64 -3.55 15.11
CA PRO A 163 2.10 -3.94 16.40
C PRO A 163 1.52 -2.75 17.17
N ASP A 164 0.42 -3.00 17.90
CA ASP A 164 -0.21 -2.02 18.79
C ASP A 164 0.40 -1.99 20.19
N SER A 165 1.23 -3.00 20.51
CA SER A 165 1.88 -3.14 21.80
C SER A 165 3.25 -3.81 21.64
N PHE A 166 4.17 -3.48 22.53
CA PHE A 166 5.47 -4.11 22.63
C PHE A 166 5.71 -4.56 24.07
N GLY A 167 6.06 -5.84 24.26
CA GLY A 167 6.26 -6.41 25.59
C GLY A 167 5.04 -6.31 26.53
N GLY A 168 3.81 -6.32 25.97
CA GLY A 168 2.56 -6.17 26.72
C GLY A 168 2.15 -4.72 27.01
N ALA A 169 3.05 -3.74 26.79
CA ALA A 169 2.71 -2.31 26.94
C ALA A 169 2.16 -1.74 25.62
N PRO A 170 1.04 -0.98 25.64
CA PRO A 170 0.50 -0.37 24.44
C PRO A 170 1.44 0.72 23.92
N LEU A 171 1.71 0.68 22.61
CA LEU A 171 2.49 1.71 21.94
C LEU A 171 1.62 2.99 21.82
N ARG A 172 2.04 4.05 22.50
CA ARG A 172 1.35 5.35 22.51
C ARG A 172 2.33 6.51 22.58
N GLY A 173 1.89 7.68 22.12
CA GLY A 173 2.66 8.91 22.20
C GLY A 173 4.00 8.82 21.47
N ARG A 174 5.10 9.12 22.13
CA ARG A 174 6.44 9.15 21.52
C ARG A 174 6.88 7.81 20.97
N ALA A 175 6.53 6.69 21.62
CA ALA A 175 6.89 5.36 21.14
C ALA A 175 6.17 5.00 19.82
N GLU A 176 4.90 5.37 19.69
CA GLU A 176 4.15 5.20 18.46
C GLU A 176 4.70 6.09 17.34
N ILE A 177 5.02 7.34 17.63
CA ILE A 177 5.64 8.26 16.68
C ILE A 177 6.99 7.71 16.20
N ALA A 178 7.84 7.22 17.10
CA ALA A 178 9.12 6.64 16.76
C ALA A 178 8.97 5.39 15.88
N LEU A 179 8.00 4.51 16.19
CA LEU A 179 7.69 3.33 15.37
C LEU A 179 7.27 3.72 13.95
N LEU A 180 6.35 4.67 13.82
CA LEU A 180 5.85 5.12 12.51
C LEU A 180 6.93 5.85 11.71
N ALA A 181 7.79 6.65 12.36
CA ALA A 181 8.92 7.32 11.73
C ALA A 181 9.96 6.30 11.24
N ALA A 182 10.32 5.32 12.06
CA ALA A 182 11.23 4.24 11.68
C ALA A 182 10.67 3.39 10.54
N TYR A 183 9.38 3.05 10.61
CA TYR A 183 8.71 2.33 9.53
C TYR A 183 8.67 3.16 8.24
N GLY A 184 8.34 4.45 8.31
CA GLY A 184 8.31 5.35 7.16
C GLY A 184 9.67 5.46 6.47
N ALA A 185 10.74 5.58 7.25
CA ALA A 185 12.11 5.56 6.73
C ALA A 185 12.44 4.23 6.06
N PHE A 186 12.15 3.10 6.73
CA PHE A 186 12.33 1.77 6.14
C PHE A 186 11.52 1.61 4.84
N ALA A 187 10.24 2.02 4.83
CA ALA A 187 9.36 1.91 3.67
C ALA A 187 9.86 2.73 2.48
N ALA A 188 10.43 3.92 2.73
CA ALA A 188 11.02 4.76 1.68
C ALA A 188 12.21 4.05 1.01
N TYR A 189 13.13 3.48 1.80
CA TYR A 189 14.26 2.72 1.26
C TYR A 189 13.80 1.42 0.56
N ALA A 190 12.85 0.68 1.15
CA ALA A 190 12.31 -0.53 0.56
C ALA A 190 11.62 -0.25 -0.78
N PHE A 191 10.85 0.83 -0.87
CA PHE A 191 10.24 1.27 -2.13
C PHE A 191 11.30 1.58 -3.19
N GLY A 192 12.32 2.37 -2.85
CA GLY A 192 13.43 2.68 -3.77
C GLY A 192 14.16 1.43 -4.24
N PHE A 193 14.41 0.48 -3.33
CA PHE A 193 15.02 -0.82 -3.67
C PHE A 193 14.13 -1.62 -4.64
N LEU A 194 12.82 -1.74 -4.37
CA LEU A 194 11.87 -2.42 -5.24
C LEU A 194 11.81 -1.75 -6.62
N MET A 195 11.84 -0.41 -6.67
CA MET A 195 11.86 0.32 -7.94
C MET A 195 13.15 0.11 -8.73
N ASN A 196 14.28 -0.18 -8.10
CA ASN A 196 15.48 -0.61 -8.81
C ASN A 196 15.38 -2.05 -9.28
N MET A 197 14.68 -2.92 -8.55
CA MET A 197 14.50 -4.34 -8.92
C MET A 197 13.68 -4.55 -10.19
N TRP A 198 12.65 -3.75 -10.45
CA TRP A 198 11.87 -3.92 -11.67
C TRP A 198 12.67 -3.59 -12.95
N PHE A 199 13.69 -2.74 -12.80
CA PHE A 199 14.50 -2.23 -13.91
C PHE A 199 15.85 -2.97 -14.07
N TRP A 200 16.24 -3.81 -13.12
CA TRP A 200 17.57 -4.43 -13.08
C TRP A 200 17.93 -5.34 -14.27
N PRO A 201 17.00 -5.94 -15.03
CA PRO A 201 17.36 -6.74 -16.21
C PRO A 201 17.68 -5.88 -17.45
N TYR A 202 17.53 -4.58 -17.39
CA TYR A 202 17.81 -3.62 -18.45
C TYR A 202 19.07 -2.83 -18.13
#